data_6091ca528b165ff33a10198998790b4d
#
_entry.id   6091ca528b165ff33a10198998790b4d
#
_cell.length_a   1.000
_cell.length_b   1.000
_cell.length_c   1.000
_cell.angle_alpha   90.00
_cell.angle_beta   90.00
_cell.angle_gamma   90.00
#
_symmetry.space_group_name_H-M   'P 1'
#
loop_
_entity.id
_entity.type
_entity.pdbx_description
1 polymer ?
#
loop_
_entity_poly.entity_id
_entity_poly.type
_entity_poly.pdbx_seq_one_letter_code
_entity_poly.pdbx_strand_id
1 'polypeptide(L)'
;GHIGPAEAELSILREQITADGVNDSGVGPTPADHVLSLAMHALLGEIEEAKGNLDGAILHYGHAIEYQDNLNYTEPPDWSQSMRLYLGAALLEANRPEEAEEVYRKDLEWNQRNGWTTFGLGQALGAQGKEQEAIIVNRQFEGLWRNADVELERSRL
;
A
#
# COMPACT_ATOMS: atom_id res chain seq x y z
N GLY A 1 -14.77 10.07 11.40
CA GLY A 1 -13.54 9.31 11.33
C GLY A 1 -13.10 8.81 12.69
N HIS A 2 -12.47 7.64 12.70
CA HIS A 2 -12.03 6.96 13.92
C HIS A 2 -10.55 7.22 14.23
N ILE A 3 -10.07 8.47 14.08
CA ILE A 3 -8.65 8.84 14.30
C ILE A 3 -8.21 8.51 15.74
N GLY A 4 -9.00 8.85 16.74
CA GLY A 4 -8.64 8.61 18.15
C GLY A 4 -8.34 7.14 18.49
N PRO A 5 -9.20 6.17 18.13
CA PRO A 5 -8.87 4.75 18.28
C PRO A 5 -7.60 4.33 17.52
N ALA A 6 -7.38 4.83 16.30
CA ALA A 6 -6.18 4.52 15.52
C ALA A 6 -4.90 5.06 16.19
N GLU A 7 -4.94 6.26 16.77
CA GLU A 7 -3.82 6.82 17.54
C GLU A 7 -3.54 6.03 18.85
N ALA A 8 -4.57 5.44 19.46
CA ALA A 8 -4.37 4.55 20.61
C ALA A 8 -3.65 3.25 20.20
N GLU A 9 -4.07 2.62 19.11
CA GLU A 9 -3.38 1.45 18.55
C GLU A 9 -1.93 1.75 18.16
N LEU A 10 -1.69 2.94 17.59
CA LEU A 10 -0.34 3.40 17.27
C LEU A 10 0.57 3.47 18.51
N SER A 11 0.04 3.90 19.65
CA SER A 11 0.80 3.93 20.90
C SER A 11 1.17 2.52 21.37
N ILE A 12 0.25 1.57 21.25
CA ILE A 12 0.49 0.16 21.58
C ILE A 12 1.57 -0.43 20.65
N LEU A 13 1.48 -0.19 19.34
CA LEU A 13 2.49 -0.65 18.40
C LEU A 13 3.89 -0.12 18.73
N ARG A 14 4.00 1.17 19.07
CA ARG A 14 5.28 1.78 19.46
C ARG A 14 5.89 1.14 20.71
N GLU A 15 5.07 0.85 21.71
CA GLU A 15 5.51 0.15 22.91
C GLU A 15 5.99 -1.27 22.59
N GLN A 16 5.27 -1.99 21.73
CA GLN A 16 5.62 -3.36 21.32
C GLN A 16 6.94 -3.40 20.55
N ILE A 17 7.19 -2.47 19.62
CA ILE A 17 8.43 -2.41 18.82
C ILE A 17 9.65 -2.18 19.73
N THR A 18 9.48 -1.44 20.82
CA THR A 18 10.58 -1.12 21.75
C THR A 18 10.67 -2.08 22.95
N ALA A 19 9.77 -3.07 23.04
CA ALA A 19 9.76 -4.02 24.16
C ALA A 19 11.02 -4.90 24.17
N ASP A 20 11.52 -5.20 25.37
CA ASP A 20 12.65 -6.12 25.55
C ASP A 20 12.31 -7.51 24.98
N GLY A 21 13.19 -8.05 24.15
CA GLY A 21 13.04 -9.37 23.55
C GLY A 21 12.15 -9.42 22.29
N VAL A 22 11.65 -8.28 21.78
CA VAL A 22 10.88 -8.27 20.52
C VAL A 22 11.70 -8.83 19.35
N ASN A 23 13.00 -8.54 19.31
CA ASN A 23 13.91 -9.03 18.28
C ASN A 23 14.26 -10.53 18.43
N ASP A 24 14.02 -11.12 19.61
CA ASP A 24 14.16 -12.56 19.86
C ASP A 24 12.89 -13.32 19.42
N SER A 25 11.82 -12.57 19.11
CA SER A 25 10.56 -13.09 18.60
C SER A 25 10.51 -12.89 17.10
N GLY A 26 10.04 -13.87 16.35
CA GLY A 26 9.90 -13.80 14.91
C GLY A 26 8.50 -14.15 14.47
N VAL A 27 8.08 -13.59 13.36
CA VAL A 27 6.93 -14.08 12.59
C VAL A 27 7.53 -14.97 11.48
N GLY A 28 7.63 -16.27 11.78
CA GLY A 28 8.40 -17.17 10.91
C GLY A 28 9.90 -16.78 10.86
N PRO A 29 10.50 -16.62 9.67
CA PRO A 29 11.88 -16.20 9.49
C PRO A 29 12.09 -14.68 9.59
N THR A 30 11.03 -13.89 9.71
CA THR A 30 11.09 -12.41 9.76
C THR A 30 11.14 -11.94 11.21
N PRO A 31 12.05 -11.04 11.59
CA PRO A 31 12.05 -10.42 12.91
C PRO A 31 10.73 -9.67 13.18
N ALA A 32 10.21 -9.81 14.40
CA ALA A 32 8.90 -9.23 14.75
C ALA A 32 8.88 -7.70 14.64
N ASP A 33 9.98 -7.02 14.96
CA ASP A 33 10.12 -5.57 14.86
C ASP A 33 9.95 -5.06 13.41
N HIS A 34 10.36 -5.85 12.42
CA HIS A 34 10.14 -5.51 11.00
C HIS A 34 8.65 -5.50 10.65
N VAL A 35 7.91 -6.55 11.02
CA VAL A 35 6.48 -6.65 10.74
C VAL A 35 5.70 -5.59 11.51
N LEU A 36 6.05 -5.36 12.77
CA LEU A 36 5.43 -4.32 13.59
C LEU A 36 5.75 -2.91 13.08
N SER A 37 6.96 -2.66 12.60
CA SER A 37 7.34 -1.37 11.99
C SER A 37 6.58 -1.12 10.70
N LEU A 38 6.41 -2.14 9.86
CA LEU A 38 5.55 -2.07 8.68
C LEU A 38 4.13 -1.69 9.08
N ALA A 39 3.53 -2.41 10.04
CA ALA A 39 2.18 -2.15 10.53
C ALA A 39 2.06 -0.72 11.09
N MET A 40 3.05 -0.26 11.85
CA MET A 40 3.10 1.10 12.40
C MET A 40 3.09 2.15 11.27
N HIS A 41 3.92 1.99 10.26
CA HIS A 41 3.98 2.93 9.15
C HIS A 41 2.74 2.88 8.26
N ALA A 42 2.15 1.70 8.04
CA ALA A 42 0.86 1.57 7.36
C ALA A 42 -0.24 2.36 8.09
N LEU A 43 -0.35 2.17 9.41
CA LEU A 43 -1.33 2.87 10.24
C LEU A 43 -1.08 4.38 10.30
N LEU A 44 0.18 4.82 10.40
CA LEU A 44 0.54 6.25 10.33
C LEU A 44 0.12 6.87 9.00
N GLY A 45 0.36 6.18 7.89
CA GLY A 45 -0.09 6.62 6.57
C GLY A 45 -1.60 6.84 6.51
N GLU A 46 -2.39 5.89 7.01
CA GLU A 46 -3.84 6.00 7.06
C GLU A 46 -4.34 7.14 7.99
N ILE A 47 -3.67 7.34 9.13
CA ILE A 47 -3.98 8.45 10.05
C ILE A 47 -3.71 9.80 9.38
N GLU A 48 -2.57 9.96 8.71
CA GLU A 48 -2.20 11.20 8.03
C GLU A 48 -3.13 11.48 6.84
N GLU A 49 -3.51 10.47 6.09
CA GLU A 49 -4.50 10.58 5.01
C GLU A 49 -5.88 11.02 5.57
N ALA A 50 -6.32 10.40 6.67
CA ALA A 50 -7.58 10.77 7.33
C ALA A 50 -7.57 12.21 7.89
N LYS A 51 -6.38 12.76 8.18
CA LYS A 51 -6.18 14.17 8.56
C LYS A 51 -6.08 15.10 7.36
N GLY A 52 -6.04 14.58 6.13
CA GLY A 52 -5.82 15.33 4.90
C GLY A 52 -4.36 15.71 4.65
N ASN A 53 -3.42 15.13 5.40
CA ASN A 53 -1.98 15.34 5.20
C ASN A 53 -1.43 14.29 4.23
N LEU A 54 -1.65 14.50 2.93
CA LEU A 54 -1.23 13.56 1.89
C LEU A 54 0.30 13.38 1.82
N ASP A 55 1.08 14.43 2.06
CA ASP A 55 2.54 14.32 2.07
C ASP A 55 3.02 13.44 3.22
N GLY A 56 2.42 13.57 4.40
CA GLY A 56 2.67 12.66 5.53
C GLY A 56 2.27 11.23 5.24
N ALA A 57 1.12 11.01 4.61
CA ALA A 57 0.66 9.70 4.20
C ALA A 57 1.63 9.05 3.20
N ILE A 58 2.04 9.76 2.17
CA ILE A 58 3.00 9.32 1.14
C ILE A 58 4.33 8.92 1.78
N LEU A 59 4.85 9.75 2.71
CA LEU A 59 6.08 9.44 3.45
C LEU A 59 5.97 8.11 4.21
N HIS A 60 4.88 7.95 4.96
CA HIS A 60 4.71 6.76 5.78
C HIS A 60 4.43 5.49 4.95
N TYR A 61 3.66 5.57 3.88
CA TYR A 61 3.49 4.44 2.97
C TYR A 61 4.81 4.07 2.27
N GLY A 62 5.66 5.06 1.96
CA GLY A 62 7.02 4.81 1.47
C GLY A 62 7.85 3.99 2.44
N HIS A 63 7.89 4.37 3.73
CA HIS A 63 8.57 3.59 4.77
C HIS A 63 7.96 2.19 4.95
N ALA A 64 6.63 2.06 4.88
CA ALA A 64 5.98 0.75 4.94
C ALA A 64 6.44 -0.17 3.80
N ILE A 65 6.63 0.37 2.59
CA ILE A 65 7.17 -0.36 1.44
C ILE A 65 8.61 -0.81 1.71
N GLU A 66 9.46 0.05 2.29
CA GLU A 66 10.83 -0.32 2.64
C GLU A 66 10.86 -1.52 3.57
N TYR A 67 10.01 -1.57 4.59
CA TYR A 67 9.87 -2.73 5.47
C TYR A 67 9.30 -3.93 4.72
N GLN A 68 8.27 -3.76 3.89
CA GLN A 68 7.66 -4.85 3.13
C GLN A 68 8.64 -5.52 2.17
N ASP A 69 9.46 -4.74 1.46
CA ASP A 69 10.44 -5.25 0.51
C ASP A 69 11.58 -6.03 1.18
N ASN A 70 11.79 -5.82 2.47
CA ASN A 70 12.78 -6.52 3.29
C ASN A 70 12.21 -7.70 4.09
N LEU A 71 10.92 -8.04 3.93
CA LEU A 71 10.36 -9.25 4.53
C LEU A 71 10.96 -10.50 3.90
N ASN A 72 11.19 -11.52 4.72
CA ASN A 72 11.59 -12.82 4.20
C ASN A 72 10.41 -13.48 3.48
N TYR A 73 10.73 -14.29 2.47
CA TYR A 73 9.70 -15.05 1.76
C TYR A 73 9.03 -16.07 2.69
N THR A 74 7.71 -16.01 2.77
CA THR A 74 6.85 -16.94 3.52
C THR A 74 5.57 -17.23 2.72
N GLU A 75 4.95 -18.39 2.97
CA GLU A 75 3.62 -18.72 2.47
C GLU A 75 2.72 -19.23 3.60
N PRO A 76 1.66 -18.52 3.92
CA PRO A 76 1.24 -17.22 3.35
C PRO A 76 2.25 -16.11 3.68
N PRO A 77 2.29 -15.02 2.90
CA PRO A 77 3.17 -13.88 3.17
C PRO A 77 2.84 -13.23 4.51
N ASP A 78 3.86 -12.79 5.25
CA ASP A 78 3.71 -12.13 6.55
C ASP A 78 2.87 -10.84 6.47
N TRP A 79 2.82 -10.22 5.28
CA TRP A 79 1.97 -9.08 4.96
C TRP A 79 1.26 -9.30 3.62
N SER A 80 -0.05 -9.44 3.66
CA SER A 80 -0.84 -9.92 2.51
C SER A 80 -1.18 -8.86 1.47
N GLN A 81 -1.16 -7.58 1.84
CA GLN A 81 -1.51 -6.47 0.94
C GLN A 81 -0.26 -5.68 0.55
N SER A 82 -0.12 -5.37 -0.73
CA SER A 82 0.96 -4.51 -1.17
C SER A 82 0.77 -3.08 -0.67
N MET A 83 1.75 -2.54 0.04
CA MET A 83 1.73 -1.13 0.48
C MET A 83 1.85 -0.16 -0.69
N ARG A 84 2.27 -0.63 -1.86
CA ARG A 84 2.26 0.14 -3.11
C ARG A 84 0.87 0.52 -3.58
N LEU A 85 -0.16 -0.25 -3.22
CA LEU A 85 -1.57 0.12 -3.48
C LEU A 85 -1.96 1.38 -2.72
N TYR A 86 -1.55 1.49 -1.47
CA TYR A 86 -1.80 2.63 -0.60
C TYR A 86 -1.03 3.86 -1.06
N LEU A 87 0.28 3.70 -1.32
CA LEU A 87 1.12 4.79 -1.82
C LEU A 87 0.61 5.33 -3.16
N GLY A 88 0.29 4.45 -4.11
CA GLY A 88 -0.21 4.86 -5.43
C GLY A 88 -1.54 5.61 -5.34
N ALA A 89 -2.47 5.16 -4.47
CA ALA A 89 -3.73 5.87 -4.23
C ALA A 89 -3.51 7.27 -3.63
N ALA A 90 -2.64 7.39 -2.62
CA ALA A 90 -2.31 8.67 -1.99
C ALA A 90 -1.62 9.63 -2.97
N LEU A 91 -0.75 9.13 -3.84
CA LEU A 91 -0.10 9.93 -4.90
C LEU A 91 -1.11 10.45 -5.93
N LEU A 92 -2.07 9.63 -6.34
CA LEU A 92 -3.15 10.09 -7.24
C LEU A 92 -4.00 11.18 -6.57
N GLU A 93 -4.36 11.01 -5.30
CA GLU A 93 -5.10 12.00 -4.53
C GLU A 93 -4.30 13.31 -4.35
N ALA A 94 -2.99 13.22 -4.22
CA ALA A 94 -2.06 14.35 -4.18
C ALA A 94 -1.79 14.99 -5.56
N ASN A 95 -2.48 14.54 -6.64
CA ASN A 95 -2.25 14.98 -8.02
C ASN A 95 -0.80 14.79 -8.50
N ARG A 96 -0.22 13.62 -8.19
CA ARG A 96 1.14 13.18 -8.55
C ARG A 96 1.07 11.89 -9.40
N PRO A 97 0.40 11.91 -10.57
CA PRO A 97 0.10 10.70 -11.32
C PRO A 97 1.34 10.03 -11.94
N GLU A 98 2.41 10.77 -12.24
CA GLU A 98 3.65 10.21 -12.76
C GLU A 98 4.31 9.27 -11.73
N GLU A 99 4.36 9.70 -10.48
CA GLU A 99 4.92 8.90 -9.39
C GLU A 99 4.02 7.71 -9.05
N ALA A 100 2.70 7.90 -9.11
CA ALA A 100 1.76 6.80 -8.95
C ALA A 100 1.93 5.71 -10.02
N GLU A 101 2.16 6.11 -11.29
CA GLU A 101 2.46 5.17 -12.37
C GLU A 101 3.70 4.34 -12.06
N GLU A 102 4.79 4.97 -11.61
CA GLU A 102 6.04 4.27 -11.26
C GLU A 102 5.80 3.24 -10.16
N VAL A 103 5.07 3.61 -9.12
CA VAL A 103 4.72 2.75 -7.99
C VAL A 103 3.89 1.55 -8.45
N TYR A 104 2.86 1.76 -9.27
CA TYR A 104 2.01 0.67 -9.75
C TYR A 104 2.75 -0.25 -10.73
N ARG A 105 3.58 0.29 -11.61
CA ARG A 105 4.41 -0.55 -12.49
C ARG A 105 5.37 -1.41 -11.68
N LYS A 106 5.95 -0.85 -10.61
CA LYS A 106 6.83 -1.61 -9.71
C LYS A 106 6.07 -2.73 -8.97
N ASP A 107 4.84 -2.47 -8.53
CA ASP A 107 4.01 -3.51 -7.92
C ASP A 107 3.74 -4.67 -8.88
N LEU A 108 3.45 -4.37 -10.16
CA LEU A 108 3.15 -5.40 -11.17
C LEU A 108 4.35 -6.28 -11.52
N GLU A 109 5.59 -5.89 -11.22
CA GLU A 109 6.76 -6.77 -11.35
C GLU A 109 6.67 -7.97 -10.40
N TRP A 110 6.12 -7.77 -9.20
CA TRP A 110 5.99 -8.77 -8.14
C TRP A 110 4.60 -9.41 -8.14
N ASN A 111 3.57 -8.59 -8.27
CA ASN A 111 2.16 -8.97 -8.19
C ASN A 111 1.52 -8.97 -9.59
N GLN A 112 2.04 -9.79 -10.49
CA GLN A 112 1.54 -9.90 -11.85
C GLN A 112 0.04 -10.19 -11.85
N ARG A 113 -0.73 -9.47 -12.68
CA ARG A 113 -2.18 -9.61 -12.80
C ARG A 113 -2.97 -9.20 -11.54
N ASN A 114 -2.42 -8.36 -10.67
CA ASN A 114 -3.16 -7.75 -9.58
C ASN A 114 -4.18 -6.74 -10.14
N GLY A 115 -5.48 -7.01 -9.95
CA GLY A 115 -6.55 -6.14 -10.45
C GLY A 115 -6.54 -4.76 -9.81
N TRP A 116 -6.26 -4.66 -8.52
CA TRP A 116 -6.17 -3.38 -7.79
C TRP A 116 -5.08 -2.49 -8.38
N THR A 117 -3.89 -3.05 -8.59
CA THR A 117 -2.76 -2.33 -9.18
C THR A 117 -3.04 -1.92 -10.62
N THR A 118 -3.65 -2.83 -11.41
CA THR A 118 -3.99 -2.55 -12.80
C THR A 118 -5.02 -1.42 -12.90
N PHE A 119 -6.00 -1.38 -11.99
CA PHE A 119 -6.96 -0.28 -11.90
C PHE A 119 -6.26 1.06 -11.61
N GLY A 120 -5.43 1.10 -10.56
CA GLY A 120 -4.69 2.31 -10.18
C GLY A 120 -3.74 2.80 -11.28
N LEU A 121 -3.08 1.88 -12.00
CA LEU A 121 -2.25 2.22 -13.15
C LEU A 121 -3.07 2.87 -14.28
N GLY A 122 -4.27 2.34 -14.57
CA GLY A 122 -5.17 2.93 -15.53
C GLY A 122 -5.57 4.36 -15.17
N GLN A 123 -5.86 4.62 -13.89
CA GLN A 123 -6.15 5.97 -13.38
C GLN A 123 -4.93 6.89 -13.51
N ALA A 124 -3.73 6.43 -13.15
CA ALA A 124 -2.49 7.21 -13.23
C ALA A 124 -2.16 7.61 -14.67
N LEU A 125 -2.31 6.69 -15.62
CA LEU A 125 -2.10 6.97 -17.05
C LEU A 125 -3.14 7.95 -17.61
N GLY A 126 -4.41 7.77 -17.22
CA GLY A 126 -5.49 8.68 -17.63
C GLY A 126 -5.25 10.11 -17.13
N ALA A 127 -4.84 10.27 -15.87
CA ALA A 127 -4.53 11.57 -15.26
C ALA A 127 -3.37 12.31 -15.95
N GLN A 128 -2.43 11.55 -16.56
CA GLN A 128 -1.31 12.09 -17.35
C GLN A 128 -1.68 12.39 -18.82
N GLY A 129 -2.90 12.08 -19.26
CA GLY A 129 -3.28 12.18 -20.66
C GLY A 129 -2.66 11.11 -21.57
N LYS A 130 -2.12 10.03 -21.02
CA LYS A 130 -1.59 8.87 -21.76
C LYS A 130 -2.73 7.94 -22.22
N GLU A 131 -3.68 8.50 -23.00
CA GLU A 131 -4.94 7.86 -23.34
C GLU A 131 -4.79 6.46 -23.96
N GLN A 132 -3.84 6.28 -24.88
CA GLN A 132 -3.64 4.99 -25.57
C GLN A 132 -3.18 3.89 -24.61
N GLU A 133 -2.28 4.21 -23.68
CA GLU A 133 -1.82 3.27 -22.67
C GLU A 133 -2.93 2.99 -21.64
N ALA A 134 -3.64 4.02 -21.20
CA ALA A 134 -4.78 3.86 -20.30
C ALA A 134 -5.86 2.93 -20.87
N ILE A 135 -6.19 3.05 -22.15
CA ILE A 135 -7.15 2.15 -22.82
C ILE A 135 -6.69 0.69 -22.77
N ILE A 136 -5.40 0.44 -23.00
CA ILE A 136 -4.84 -0.93 -22.97
C ILE A 136 -4.93 -1.50 -21.56
N VAL A 137 -4.50 -0.72 -20.55
CA VAL A 137 -4.48 -1.14 -19.15
C VAL A 137 -5.90 -1.34 -18.62
N ASN A 138 -6.84 -0.46 -18.96
CA ASN A 138 -8.25 -0.61 -18.57
C ASN A 138 -8.90 -1.87 -19.15
N ARG A 139 -8.59 -2.25 -20.38
CA ARG A 139 -9.05 -3.53 -20.95
C ARG A 139 -8.46 -4.74 -20.21
N GLN A 140 -7.21 -4.65 -19.76
CA GLN A 140 -6.61 -5.69 -18.93
C GLN A 140 -7.34 -5.78 -17.58
N PHE A 141 -7.62 -4.65 -16.96
CA PHE A 141 -8.40 -4.58 -15.71
C PHE A 141 -9.79 -5.22 -15.89
N GLU A 142 -10.55 -4.85 -16.92
CA GLU A 142 -11.87 -5.43 -17.21
C GLU A 142 -11.80 -6.97 -17.32
N GLY A 143 -10.76 -7.48 -17.96
CA GLY A 143 -10.53 -8.93 -18.04
C GLY A 143 -10.26 -9.59 -16.68
N LEU A 144 -9.50 -8.94 -15.83
CA LEU A 144 -9.18 -9.41 -14.48
C LEU A 144 -10.39 -9.32 -13.54
N TRP A 145 -11.20 -8.28 -13.68
CA TRP A 145 -12.28 -7.91 -12.74
C TRP A 145 -13.67 -8.40 -13.16
N ARG A 146 -13.80 -9.04 -14.33
CA ARG A 146 -15.10 -9.43 -14.94
C ARG A 146 -16.01 -10.28 -14.05
N ASN A 147 -15.47 -10.98 -13.05
CA ASN A 147 -16.23 -11.83 -12.13
C ASN A 147 -16.29 -11.26 -10.71
N ALA A 148 -15.77 -10.06 -10.48
CA ALA A 148 -15.86 -9.39 -9.20
C ALA A 148 -17.26 -8.81 -9.00
N ASP A 149 -17.71 -8.80 -7.75
CA ASP A 149 -18.98 -8.24 -7.29
C ASP A 149 -18.80 -6.86 -6.62
N VAL A 150 -17.61 -6.29 -6.71
CA VAL A 150 -17.26 -4.97 -6.17
C VAL A 150 -16.75 -4.06 -7.28
N GLU A 151 -17.20 -2.81 -7.28
CA GLU A 151 -16.65 -1.73 -8.10
C GLU A 151 -15.55 -1.01 -7.34
N LEU A 152 -14.45 -0.68 -8.05
CA LEU A 152 -13.33 0.02 -7.45
C LEU A 152 -13.44 1.52 -7.69
N GLU A 153 -13.31 2.31 -6.63
CA GLU A 153 -13.15 3.75 -6.70
C GLU A 153 -11.67 4.16 -6.64
N ARG A 154 -10.86 3.34 -5.99
CA ARG A 154 -9.40 3.52 -5.84
C ARG A 154 -8.70 2.15 -5.82
N SER A 155 -7.37 2.14 -5.88
CA SER A 155 -6.56 0.90 -5.90
C SER A 155 -6.54 0.14 -4.58
N ARG A 156 -7.32 0.55 -3.61
CA ARG A 156 -7.49 -0.10 -2.30
C ARG A 156 -8.92 0.04 -1.79
N LEU A 157 -9.31 -0.78 -0.82
CA LEU A 157 -10.58 -0.68 -0.11
C LEU A 157 -10.61 0.49 0.87
#